data_f82b4099082c37797a24a9c11ed94e70
#
_entry.id   f82b4099082c37797a24a9c11ed94e70
#
_cell.length_a   1.000
_cell.length_b   1.000
_cell.length_c   1.000
_cell.angle_alpha   90.00
_cell.angle_beta   90.00
_cell.angle_gamma   90.00
#
_symmetry.space_group_name_H-M   'P 1'
#
loop_
_entity.id
_entity.type
_entity.pdbx_description
1 polymer ?
#
loop_
_entity_poly.entity_id
_entity_poly.type
_entity_poly.pdbx_seq_one_letter_code
_entity_poly.pdbx_strand_id
1 'polypeptide(L)'
;QQSARRVLERIKTLPGFPQKINYLRKIDPFVFEELLLEGFEAHGFRTIRNKRYTGDGGIDGQVIIGKYRYLIQAKRYRGHIALQHVQEFEKLLKRHNCRGLFCHTGKTGAGSKSVSIASERMEIISGQRLIDLLTPGSSFTIATAPQTMMKRTAATLETSTIVKDAG
;
A
#
# COMPACT_ATOMS: atom_id res chain seq x y z
N GLN A 1 -11.62 -5.06 10.78
CA GLN A 1 -11.07 -6.27 10.13
C GLN A 1 -12.11 -7.03 9.31
N GLN A 2 -13.30 -7.34 9.86
CA GLN A 2 -14.35 -8.03 9.10
C GLN A 2 -14.77 -7.28 7.83
N SER A 3 -14.86 -5.94 7.89
CA SER A 3 -15.24 -5.11 6.74
C SER A 3 -14.18 -5.12 5.64
N ALA A 4 -12.89 -5.04 5.98
CA ALA A 4 -11.80 -5.09 5.02
C ALA A 4 -11.75 -6.44 4.29
N ARG A 5 -11.89 -7.55 5.01
CA ARG A 5 -11.95 -8.90 4.40
C ARG A 5 -13.10 -9.06 3.41
N ARG A 6 -14.29 -8.56 3.76
CA ARG A 6 -15.44 -8.56 2.83
C ARG A 6 -15.17 -7.76 1.57
N VAL A 7 -14.48 -6.62 1.71
CA VAL A 7 -14.08 -5.81 0.56
C VAL A 7 -13.07 -6.56 -0.32
N LEU A 8 -12.06 -7.22 0.26
CA LEU A 8 -11.11 -8.05 -0.49
C LEU A 8 -11.82 -9.16 -1.28
N GLU A 9 -12.74 -9.87 -0.65
CA GLU A 9 -13.52 -10.92 -1.34
C GLU A 9 -14.37 -10.32 -2.46
N ARG A 10 -15.01 -9.17 -2.23
CA ARG A 10 -15.81 -8.49 -3.25
C ARG A 10 -14.97 -8.05 -4.45
N ILE A 11 -13.76 -7.50 -4.22
CA ILE A 11 -12.84 -7.09 -5.30
C ILE A 11 -12.51 -8.26 -6.23
N LYS A 12 -12.31 -9.47 -5.68
CA LYS A 12 -12.04 -10.67 -6.48
C LYS A 12 -13.16 -10.98 -7.46
N THR A 13 -14.40 -10.71 -7.11
CA THR A 13 -15.59 -11.03 -7.92
C THR A 13 -15.90 -9.98 -8.99
N LEU A 14 -15.32 -8.78 -8.91
CA LEU A 14 -15.56 -7.72 -9.87
C LEU A 14 -14.80 -7.99 -11.19
N PRO A 15 -15.43 -7.76 -12.36
CA PRO A 15 -14.92 -8.30 -13.61
C PRO A 15 -13.70 -7.60 -14.18
N GLY A 16 -13.42 -6.35 -13.81
CA GLY A 16 -12.31 -5.61 -14.39
C GLY A 16 -11.80 -4.46 -13.53
N PHE A 17 -10.71 -3.85 -13.98
CA PHE A 17 -10.08 -2.71 -13.31
C PHE A 17 -11.03 -1.54 -13.04
N PRO A 18 -11.82 -1.05 -14.03
CA PRO A 18 -12.73 0.07 -13.77
C PRO A 18 -13.73 -0.19 -12.65
N GLN A 19 -14.30 -1.39 -12.60
CA GLN A 19 -15.26 -1.79 -11.58
C GLN A 19 -14.60 -1.86 -10.20
N LYS A 20 -13.41 -2.42 -10.11
CA LYS A 20 -12.63 -2.55 -8.88
C LYS A 20 -12.26 -1.18 -8.31
N ILE A 21 -11.70 -0.29 -9.13
CA ILE A 21 -11.29 1.03 -8.68
C ILE A 21 -12.49 1.91 -8.28
N ASN A 22 -13.59 1.84 -9.03
CA ASN A 22 -14.83 2.54 -8.69
C ASN A 22 -15.44 2.06 -7.37
N TYR A 23 -15.34 0.77 -7.09
CA TYR A 23 -15.77 0.21 -5.82
C TYR A 23 -14.91 0.75 -4.65
N LEU A 24 -13.59 0.77 -4.79
CA LEU A 24 -12.68 1.31 -3.78
C LEU A 24 -12.93 2.80 -3.49
N ARG A 25 -13.34 3.58 -4.49
CA ARG A 25 -13.65 5.00 -4.32
C ARG A 25 -14.89 5.25 -3.45
N LYS A 26 -15.73 4.25 -3.23
CA LYS A 26 -17.00 4.35 -2.49
C LYS A 26 -16.95 3.78 -1.08
N ILE A 27 -15.94 2.99 -0.75
CA ILE A 27 -15.85 2.38 0.58
C ILE A 27 -15.49 3.44 1.63
N ASP A 28 -15.73 3.13 2.89
CA ASP A 28 -15.37 3.97 4.02
C ASP A 28 -13.85 4.23 4.07
N PRO A 29 -13.38 5.45 4.39
CA PRO A 29 -11.95 5.75 4.47
C PRO A 29 -11.19 4.84 5.42
N PHE A 30 -11.73 4.55 6.59
CA PHE A 30 -11.08 3.67 7.57
C PHE A 30 -11.01 2.22 7.10
N VAL A 31 -12.04 1.78 6.37
CA VAL A 31 -12.03 0.46 5.72
C VAL A 31 -10.95 0.41 4.64
N PHE A 32 -10.77 1.48 3.88
CA PHE A 32 -9.70 1.57 2.87
C PHE A 32 -8.30 1.50 3.50
N GLU A 33 -8.06 2.21 4.59
CA GLU A 33 -6.81 2.13 5.35
C GLU A 33 -6.51 0.69 5.83
N GLU A 34 -7.49 0.05 6.46
CA GLU A 34 -7.36 -1.33 6.94
C GLU A 34 -7.17 -2.32 5.79
N LEU A 35 -7.86 -2.09 4.66
CA LEU A 35 -7.74 -2.89 3.45
C LEU A 35 -6.31 -2.89 2.90
N LEU A 36 -5.63 -1.74 2.90
CA LEU A 36 -4.24 -1.64 2.48
C LEU A 36 -3.32 -2.47 3.37
N LEU A 37 -3.50 -2.39 4.69
CA LEU A 37 -2.71 -3.17 5.65
C LEU A 37 -2.92 -4.68 5.47
N GLU A 38 -4.17 -5.11 5.32
CA GLU A 38 -4.51 -6.52 5.01
C GLU A 38 -3.87 -6.96 3.68
N GLY A 39 -3.86 -6.07 2.67
CA GLY A 39 -3.19 -6.32 1.39
C GLY A 39 -1.68 -6.54 1.53
N PHE A 40 -0.99 -5.68 2.26
CA PHE A 40 0.43 -5.85 2.55
C PHE A 40 0.71 -7.15 3.31
N GLU A 41 -0.09 -7.47 4.32
CA GLU A 41 0.04 -8.70 5.09
C GLU A 41 -0.15 -9.95 4.20
N ALA A 42 -1.12 -9.91 3.29
CA ALA A 42 -1.36 -11.01 2.34
C ALA A 42 -0.20 -11.24 1.38
N HIS A 43 0.62 -10.23 1.11
CA HIS A 43 1.87 -10.32 0.34
C HIS A 43 3.11 -10.64 1.22
N GLY A 44 2.91 -10.96 2.49
CA GLY A 44 3.99 -11.37 3.40
C GLY A 44 4.73 -10.21 4.09
N PHE A 45 4.24 -8.96 3.98
CA PHE A 45 4.82 -7.83 4.67
C PHE A 45 4.32 -7.72 6.11
N ARG A 46 5.20 -7.32 7.02
CA ARG A 46 4.83 -6.96 8.37
C ARG A 46 4.25 -5.56 8.41
N THR A 47 3.11 -5.39 9.07
CA THR A 47 2.43 -4.10 9.22
C THR A 47 2.33 -3.67 10.68
N ILE A 48 2.20 -2.37 10.88
CA ILE A 48 1.90 -1.76 12.17
C ILE A 48 0.70 -0.84 11.98
N ARG A 49 -0.38 -1.09 12.74
CA ARG A 49 -1.59 -0.27 12.74
C ARG A 49 -1.40 0.90 13.67
N ASN A 50 -1.77 2.10 13.22
CA ASN A 50 -1.79 3.26 14.09
C ASN A 50 -3.00 3.21 15.02
N LYS A 51 -2.82 3.74 16.24
CA LYS A 51 -3.95 4.01 17.13
C LYS A 51 -4.77 5.16 16.55
N ARG A 52 -6.09 5.04 16.56
CA ARG A 52 -7.06 5.93 15.87
C ARG A 52 -6.98 7.43 16.20
N TYR A 53 -6.15 7.86 17.15
CA TYR A 53 -6.15 9.24 17.67
C TYR A 53 -4.76 9.85 17.84
N THR A 54 -3.76 9.30 17.19
CA THR A 54 -2.41 9.87 17.21
C THR A 54 -2.33 10.99 16.18
N GLY A 55 -2.64 12.20 16.41
CA GLY A 55 -2.56 13.35 15.49
C GLY A 55 -1.29 13.47 14.62
N ASP A 56 -0.87 12.39 14.00
CA ASP A 56 0.39 12.17 13.31
C ASP A 56 0.37 12.63 11.84
N GLY A 57 -0.39 13.69 11.53
CA GLY A 57 -0.29 14.34 10.24
C GLY A 57 -0.71 13.49 9.03
N GLY A 58 -1.62 12.50 9.21
CA GLY A 58 -2.17 11.71 8.11
C GLY A 58 -1.44 10.40 7.83
N ILE A 59 -0.74 9.85 8.83
CA ILE A 59 -0.18 8.49 8.75
C ILE A 59 -1.27 7.47 9.08
N ASP A 60 -1.58 6.59 8.13
CA ASP A 60 -2.67 5.61 8.24
C ASP A 60 -2.19 4.21 8.64
N GLY A 61 -0.90 4.00 8.70
CA GLY A 61 -0.27 2.76 9.08
C GLY A 61 1.19 2.70 8.66
N GLN A 62 1.84 1.55 8.89
CA GLN A 62 3.24 1.35 8.56
C GLN A 62 3.47 -0.04 7.99
N VAL A 63 4.45 -0.17 7.09
CA VAL A 63 4.97 -1.45 6.59
C VAL A 63 6.45 -1.54 6.92
N ILE A 64 6.88 -2.67 7.45
CA ILE A 64 8.28 -2.93 7.78
C ILE A 64 8.87 -3.88 6.75
N ILE A 65 9.96 -3.45 6.11
CA ILE A 65 10.69 -4.25 5.11
C ILE A 65 12.16 -4.29 5.55
N GLY A 66 12.58 -5.40 6.15
CA GLY A 66 13.90 -5.54 6.77
C GLY A 66 14.08 -4.50 7.88
N LYS A 67 15.07 -3.64 7.75
CA LYS A 67 15.33 -2.51 8.67
C LYS A 67 14.60 -1.23 8.31
N TYR A 68 13.92 -1.19 7.17
CA TYR A 68 13.26 0.01 6.66
C TYR A 68 11.81 0.08 7.10
N ARG A 69 11.43 1.26 7.56
CA ARG A 69 10.05 1.59 7.92
C ARG A 69 9.45 2.48 6.83
N TYR A 70 8.31 2.05 6.30
CA TYR A 70 7.51 2.79 5.34
C TYR A 70 6.24 3.29 6.03
N LEU A 71 6.04 4.60 6.04
CA LEU A 71 4.78 5.19 6.47
C LEU A 71 3.77 5.09 5.33
N ILE A 72 2.51 4.79 5.63
CA ILE A 72 1.43 4.71 4.65
C ILE A 72 0.55 5.95 4.77
N GLN A 73 0.28 6.60 3.65
CA GLN A 73 -0.81 7.54 3.51
C GLN A 73 -1.80 7.02 2.49
N ALA A 74 -3.07 6.89 2.89
CA ALA A 74 -4.18 6.40 2.09
C ALA A 74 -5.08 7.56 1.69
N LYS A 75 -5.35 7.72 0.40
CA LYS A 75 -6.23 8.77 -0.12
C LYS A 75 -7.18 8.21 -1.17
N ARG A 76 -8.47 8.48 -1.01
CA ARG A 76 -9.47 8.16 -2.02
C ARG A 76 -9.76 9.39 -2.87
N TYR A 77 -9.53 9.28 -4.17
CA TYR A 77 -9.81 10.32 -5.16
C TYR A 77 -10.64 9.76 -6.32
N ARG A 78 -11.45 10.60 -6.95
CA ARG A 78 -12.13 10.28 -8.20
C ARG A 78 -11.34 10.71 -9.43
N GLY A 79 -10.67 11.84 -9.36
CA GLY A 79 -9.86 12.42 -10.42
C GLY A 79 -8.38 12.42 -10.08
N HIS A 80 -7.67 13.46 -10.52
CA HIS A 80 -6.26 13.64 -10.19
C HIS A 80 -6.04 13.90 -8.71
N ILE A 81 -4.97 13.35 -8.17
CA ILE A 81 -4.56 13.62 -6.79
C ILE A 81 -4.04 15.05 -6.67
N ALA A 82 -4.21 15.66 -5.50
CA ALA A 82 -3.67 16.97 -5.22
C ALA A 82 -2.15 16.92 -5.05
N LEU A 83 -1.42 17.67 -5.88
CA LEU A 83 0.05 17.79 -5.77
C LEU A 83 0.48 18.20 -4.36
N GLN A 84 -0.27 19.12 -3.73
CA GLN A 84 -0.01 19.57 -2.36
C GLN A 84 0.02 18.41 -1.36
N HIS A 85 -0.88 17.45 -1.45
CA HIS A 85 -0.90 16.28 -0.56
C HIS A 85 0.36 15.42 -0.71
N VAL A 86 0.84 15.26 -1.94
CA VAL A 86 2.09 14.51 -2.22
C VAL A 86 3.30 15.25 -1.66
N GLN A 87 3.36 16.57 -1.84
CA GLN A 87 4.43 17.42 -1.31
C GLN A 87 4.45 17.44 0.22
N GLU A 88 3.29 17.55 0.85
CA GLU A 88 3.16 17.50 2.32
C GLU A 88 3.61 16.15 2.88
N PHE A 89 3.27 15.06 2.20
CA PHE A 89 3.73 13.73 2.59
C PHE A 89 5.25 13.59 2.46
N GLU A 90 5.84 14.07 1.38
CA GLU A 90 7.30 14.09 1.20
C GLU A 90 8.02 14.87 2.33
N LYS A 91 7.49 16.04 2.71
CA LYS A 91 8.01 16.81 3.84
C LYS A 91 7.93 16.05 5.16
N LEU A 92 6.82 15.35 5.39
CA LEU A 92 6.62 14.53 6.57
C LEU A 92 7.64 13.39 6.63
N LEU A 93 7.89 12.71 5.53
CA LEU A 93 8.88 11.64 5.43
C LEU A 93 10.29 12.14 5.73
N LYS A 94 10.67 13.29 5.20
CA LYS A 94 11.96 13.93 5.48
C LYS A 94 12.12 14.25 6.96
N ARG A 95 11.08 14.84 7.56
CA ARG A 95 11.07 15.20 8.98
C ARG A 95 11.25 14.01 9.90
N HIS A 96 10.65 12.87 9.59
CA HIS A 96 10.74 11.64 10.36
C HIS A 96 11.90 10.72 9.92
N ASN A 97 12.67 11.14 8.91
CA ASN A 97 13.73 10.31 8.32
C ASN A 97 13.26 8.89 7.97
N CYS A 98 12.07 8.81 7.36
CA CYS A 98 11.42 7.55 6.98
C CYS A 98 11.20 7.48 5.47
N ARG A 99 10.90 6.28 4.99
CA ARG A 99 10.33 6.02 3.67
C ARG A 99 8.80 6.06 3.74
N GLY A 100 8.13 6.14 2.60
CA GLY A 100 6.67 6.22 2.57
C GLY A 100 6.03 5.67 1.32
N LEU A 101 4.80 5.25 1.48
CA LEU A 101 3.92 4.76 0.41
C LEU A 101 2.66 5.62 0.39
N PHE A 102 2.47 6.34 -0.71
CA PHE A 102 1.27 7.12 -0.98
C PHE A 102 0.30 6.28 -1.82
N CYS A 103 -0.71 5.70 -1.17
CA CYS A 103 -1.67 4.79 -1.80
C CYS A 103 -2.96 5.53 -2.12
N HIS A 104 -3.41 5.52 -3.39
CA HIS A 104 -4.60 6.26 -3.77
C HIS A 104 -5.40 5.61 -4.91
N THR A 105 -6.67 6.01 -5.03
CA THR A 105 -7.62 5.52 -6.03
C THR A 105 -7.82 6.47 -7.21
N GLY A 106 -7.08 7.57 -7.26
CA GLY A 106 -7.19 8.60 -8.29
C GLY A 106 -6.22 8.40 -9.45
N LYS A 107 -5.98 9.50 -10.17
CA LYS A 107 -4.98 9.59 -11.23
C LYS A 107 -3.77 10.37 -10.75
N THR A 108 -2.58 9.90 -11.07
CA THR A 108 -1.33 10.59 -10.74
C THR A 108 -0.96 11.53 -11.87
N GLY A 109 -1.00 12.84 -11.62
CA GLY A 109 -0.60 13.86 -12.58
C GLY A 109 0.93 13.96 -12.72
N ALA A 110 1.39 14.70 -13.73
CA ALA A 110 2.82 14.87 -14.04
C ALA A 110 3.61 15.46 -12.88
N GLY A 111 3.08 16.48 -12.19
CA GLY A 111 3.74 17.09 -11.02
C GLY A 111 3.92 16.12 -9.86
N SER A 112 2.89 15.34 -9.54
CA SER A 112 2.96 14.33 -8.49
C SER A 112 3.92 13.19 -8.83
N LYS A 113 3.96 12.76 -10.09
CA LYS A 113 4.97 11.80 -10.58
C LYS A 113 6.38 12.33 -10.43
N SER A 114 6.61 13.59 -10.77
CA SER A 114 7.92 14.24 -10.66
C SER A 114 8.41 14.29 -9.21
N VAL A 115 7.53 14.61 -8.26
CA VAL A 115 7.88 14.60 -6.82
C VAL A 115 8.24 13.18 -6.37
N SER A 116 7.47 12.18 -6.76
CA SER A 116 7.74 10.78 -6.42
C SER A 116 9.04 10.26 -7.01
N ILE A 117 9.32 10.57 -8.29
CA ILE A 117 10.56 10.14 -8.97
C ILE A 117 11.79 10.82 -8.36
N ALA A 118 11.71 12.11 -8.03
CA ALA A 118 12.79 12.85 -7.39
C ALA A 118 13.02 12.44 -5.92
N SER A 119 12.03 11.85 -5.28
CA SER A 119 12.12 11.39 -3.89
C SER A 119 12.77 10.02 -3.82
N GLU A 120 13.83 9.91 -3.04
CA GLU A 120 14.42 8.60 -2.69
C GLU A 120 13.63 7.88 -1.58
N ARG A 121 12.62 8.54 -1.01
CA ARG A 121 11.88 8.09 0.18
C ARG A 121 10.45 7.67 -0.10
N MET A 122 9.84 8.18 -1.16
CA MET A 122 8.42 8.01 -1.43
C MET A 122 8.16 7.20 -2.68
N GLU A 123 7.14 6.35 -2.62
CA GLU A 123 6.58 5.63 -3.75
C GLU A 123 5.07 5.82 -3.80
N ILE A 124 4.53 6.05 -4.99
CA ILE A 124 3.09 6.13 -5.22
C ILE A 124 2.58 4.76 -5.65
N ILE A 125 1.54 4.28 -4.95
CA ILE A 125 0.83 3.04 -5.27
C ILE A 125 -0.58 3.41 -5.71
N SER A 126 -0.87 3.22 -7.00
CA SER A 126 -2.16 3.57 -7.62
C SER A 126 -2.46 2.68 -8.82
N GLY A 127 -3.64 2.81 -9.39
CA GLY A 127 -4.03 2.10 -10.61
C GLY A 127 -3.93 0.58 -10.45
N GLN A 128 -3.34 -0.09 -11.44
CA GLN A 128 -3.20 -1.55 -11.44
C GLN A 128 -2.34 -2.05 -10.27
N ARG A 129 -1.31 -1.31 -9.86
CA ARG A 129 -0.48 -1.68 -8.71
C ARG A 129 -1.27 -1.72 -7.40
N LEU A 130 -2.24 -0.81 -7.22
CA LEU A 130 -3.14 -0.84 -6.08
C LEU A 130 -4.01 -2.10 -6.10
N ILE A 131 -4.56 -2.45 -7.26
CA ILE A 131 -5.35 -3.67 -7.41
C ILE A 131 -4.47 -4.92 -7.17
N ASP A 132 -3.24 -4.93 -7.65
CA ASP A 132 -2.30 -6.03 -7.41
C ASP A 132 -1.97 -6.19 -5.92
N LEU A 133 -1.78 -5.10 -5.20
CA LEU A 133 -1.62 -5.11 -3.73
C LEU A 133 -2.83 -5.77 -3.05
N LEU A 134 -4.04 -5.49 -3.52
CA LEU A 134 -5.29 -6.00 -2.96
C LEU A 134 -5.70 -7.37 -3.52
N THR A 135 -4.86 -7.97 -4.37
CA THR A 135 -5.09 -9.30 -4.96
C THR A 135 -4.03 -10.27 -4.43
N PRO A 136 -4.37 -11.13 -3.47
CA PRO A 136 -3.45 -12.16 -2.97
C PRO A 136 -2.92 -13.04 -4.10
N GLY A 137 -1.62 -13.31 -4.09
CA GLY A 137 -0.96 -14.13 -5.11
C GLY A 137 -0.56 -13.38 -6.38
N SER A 138 -0.87 -12.09 -6.51
CA SER A 138 -0.37 -11.26 -7.61
C SER A 138 1.12 -10.93 -7.46
N SER A 139 1.75 -10.45 -8.53
CA SER A 139 3.16 -10.00 -8.54
C SER A 139 3.26 -8.56 -8.04
N PHE A 140 2.96 -8.31 -6.76
CA PHE A 140 3.14 -7.01 -6.14
C PHE A 140 4.54 -6.86 -5.55
N THR A 141 5.21 -5.75 -5.84
CA THR A 141 6.52 -5.40 -5.28
C THR A 141 6.58 -3.92 -4.90
N ILE A 142 7.48 -3.58 -3.98
CA ILE A 142 7.80 -2.20 -3.61
C ILE A 142 9.13 -1.84 -4.27
N ALA A 143 9.10 -0.92 -5.24
CA ALA A 143 10.25 -0.59 -6.08
C ALA A 143 11.41 0.07 -5.28
N THR A 144 11.08 0.84 -4.25
CA THR A 144 12.05 1.51 -3.37
C THR A 144 12.68 0.57 -2.32
N ALA A 145 12.19 -0.67 -2.20
CA ALA A 145 12.78 -1.66 -1.31
C ALA A 145 14.10 -2.21 -1.88
N PRO A 146 15.14 -2.41 -1.06
CA PRO A 146 16.38 -3.02 -1.53
C PRO A 146 16.15 -4.42 -2.09
N GLN A 147 16.64 -4.70 -3.29
CA GLN A 147 16.43 -5.97 -4.00
C GLN A 147 16.84 -7.21 -3.20
N THR A 148 17.88 -7.10 -2.37
CA THR A 148 18.35 -8.18 -1.50
C THR A 148 17.28 -8.65 -0.51
N MET A 149 16.37 -7.77 -0.11
CA MET A 149 15.30 -8.09 0.84
C MET A 149 14.06 -8.68 0.18
N MET A 150 13.80 -8.33 -1.09
CA MET A 150 12.72 -8.94 -1.88
C MET A 150 12.95 -10.43 -2.11
N LYS A 151 14.21 -10.85 -2.33
CA LYS A 151 14.58 -12.26 -2.48
C LYS A 151 14.37 -13.09 -1.21
N ARG A 152 14.57 -12.49 -0.02
CA ARG A 152 14.33 -13.17 1.26
C ARG A 152 12.85 -13.42 1.53
N THR A 153 11.98 -12.48 1.17
CA THR A 153 10.53 -12.63 1.35
C THR A 153 9.99 -13.74 0.44
N ALA A 154 10.44 -13.82 -0.80
CA ALA A 154 10.10 -14.89 -1.73
C ALA A 154 10.60 -16.27 -1.24
N ALA A 155 11.84 -16.37 -0.79
CA ALA A 155 12.42 -17.60 -0.24
C ALA A 155 11.70 -18.09 1.02
N THR A 156 11.22 -17.19 1.88
CA THR A 156 10.46 -17.54 3.09
C THR A 156 9.08 -18.09 2.74
N LEU A 157 8.46 -17.61 1.67
CA LEU A 157 7.18 -18.12 1.18
C LEU A 157 7.33 -19.53 0.57
N GLU A 158 8.39 -19.78 -0.15
CA GLU A 158 8.68 -21.10 -0.73
C GLU A 158 8.95 -22.17 0.34
N THR A 159 9.71 -21.84 1.38
CA THR A 159 9.96 -22.79 2.49
C THR A 159 8.74 -23.07 3.35
N SER A 160 7.81 -22.13 3.48
CA SER A 160 6.54 -22.35 4.18
C SER A 160 5.60 -23.30 3.45
N THR A 161 5.72 -23.40 2.12
CA THR A 161 4.89 -24.31 1.30
C THR A 161 5.41 -25.75 1.36
N ILE A 162 6.71 -25.95 1.49
CA ILE A 162 7.33 -27.29 1.50
C ILE A 162 7.11 -28.04 2.83
N VAL A 163 6.91 -27.33 3.94
CA VAL A 163 6.70 -27.95 5.27
C VAL A 163 5.28 -28.51 5.44
N LYS A 164 4.33 -28.21 4.57
CA LYS A 164 2.95 -28.70 4.67
C LYS A 164 2.69 -30.07 4.02
N ASP A 165 3.60 -30.57 3.18
CA ASP A 165 3.44 -31.87 2.48
C ASP A 165 4.25 -33.03 3.08
N ALA A 166 4.87 -32.85 4.26
CA ALA A 166 5.65 -33.88 4.96
C ALA A 166 5.00 -34.26 6.30
N GLY A 167 3.68 -34.48 6.32
CA GLY A 167 2.96 -34.95 7.48
C GLY A 167 1.94 -36.00 7.16
#